data_31bf684c77ee3865184be9409965879c
#
_entry.id   31bf684c77ee3865184be9409965879c
#
_cell.length_a   1.000
_cell.length_b   1.000
_cell.length_c   1.000
_cell.angle_alpha   90.00
_cell.angle_beta   90.00
_cell.angle_gamma   90.00
#
_symmetry.space_group_name_H-M   'P 1'
#
loop_
_entity.id
_entity.type
_entity.pdbx_description
1 polymer ?
#
loop_
_entity_poly.entity_id
_entity_poly.type
_entity_poly.pdbx_seq_one_letter_code
_entity_poly.pdbx_strand_id
1 'polypeptide(L)'
;MSPEYPNIQRPRIRYNKNASNYIDIPPNSSFFVIKSYSLQHVQRAYEHNIWSSTHSGNKKLSAAYNACRDGSKIFLFFSVNGSGRFCGVTEMVSDVSKDLDTSIWDNNSKYGSAFKIKWLCVRDIDNRMMRHLIVPDNQNKPVTNSRDTQLLPKEVGISMLNIFQSKHFKTSTFLDPEDPDENG
;
A
#
# COMPACT_ATOMS: atom_id res chain seq x y z
N MET A 1 -14.96 -2.08 16.84
CA MET A 1 -14.60 -2.51 16.44
C MET A 1 -14.01 -2.66 15.57
N SER A 2 -13.86 -2.61 15.22
CA SER A 2 -13.41 -2.86 14.34
C SER A 2 -12.98 -3.36 13.86
N PRO A 3 -12.80 -3.48 13.54
CA PRO A 3 -12.59 -3.99 12.87
C PRO A 3 -12.27 -4.85 12.64
N GLU A 4 -12.44 -5.24 12.39
CA GLU A 4 -12.24 -6.09 12.15
C GLU A 4 -11.50 -6.45 11.36
N TYR A 5 -10.79 -6.73 11.41
CA TYR A 5 -10.27 -7.30 10.54
C TYR A 5 -10.00 -8.45 10.86
N PRO A 6 -10.52 -9.03 10.94
CA PRO A 6 -10.33 -9.94 11.07
C PRO A 6 -9.80 -10.89 10.94
N ASN A 7 -9.96 -11.57 11.13
CA ASN A 7 -9.53 -12.36 10.97
C ASN A 7 -9.17 -12.49 10.14
N ILE A 8 -9.21 -12.77 9.70
CA ILE A 8 -9.07 -12.32 8.80
C ILE A 8 -9.62 -11.44 8.89
N GLN A 9 -9.63 -10.94 9.32
CA GLN A 9 -10.11 -10.10 9.39
C GLN A 9 -9.95 -9.22 8.54
N ARG A 10 -10.69 -8.94 7.94
CA ARG A 10 -10.83 -8.17 7.04
C ARG A 10 -10.71 -6.92 7.48
N PRO A 11 -10.00 -6.15 7.01
CA PRO A 11 -9.86 -4.87 7.44
C PRO A 11 -11.04 -4.25 7.03
N ARG A 12 -11.88 -4.11 7.53
CA ARG A 12 -12.90 -3.46 7.27
C ARG A 12 -12.67 -2.16 7.35
N ILE A 13 -11.70 -1.55 7.14
CA ILE A 13 -11.49 -0.26 7.26
C ILE A 13 -12.38 0.45 6.63
N ARG A 14 -13.19 0.29 6.29
CA ARG A 14 -14.13 0.84 5.85
C ARG A 14 -14.31 2.08 6.31
N TYR A 15 -14.25 2.94 6.37
CA TYR A 15 -14.76 4.15 6.65
C TYR A 15 -15.53 4.11 7.80
N ASN A 16 -15.10 3.55 8.76
CA ASN A 16 -15.79 3.53 9.90
C ASN A 16 -16.10 4.91 10.21
N LYS A 17 -17.25 5.25 10.58
CA LYS A 17 -17.61 6.56 10.86
C LYS A 17 -17.01 7.09 12.06
N ASN A 18 -16.40 6.30 12.89
CA ASN A 18 -15.79 6.78 14.11
C ASN A 18 -14.46 7.40 13.79
N ALA A 19 -14.17 8.52 14.36
CA ALA A 19 -12.91 9.18 14.16
C ALA A 19 -11.73 8.36 14.61
N SER A 20 -11.97 7.37 15.46
CA SER A 20 -10.88 6.53 15.94
C SER A 20 -10.20 5.73 14.85
N ASN A 21 -10.78 5.71 13.62
CA ASN A 21 -10.14 5.00 12.55
C ASN A 21 -9.23 5.88 11.75
N TYR A 22 -8.95 7.05 12.23
CA TYR A 22 -8.07 7.94 11.55
C TYR A 22 -6.68 7.41 11.56
N ILE A 23 -5.99 7.42 10.43
CA ILE A 23 -4.61 6.98 10.35
C ILE A 23 -3.70 8.04 10.96
N ASP A 24 -2.94 7.63 11.97
CA ASP A 24 -2.00 8.53 12.62
C ASP A 24 -0.72 8.63 11.81
N ILE A 25 -0.22 9.85 11.60
CA ILE A 25 0.98 10.12 10.82
C ILE A 25 2.01 10.78 11.75
N PRO A 26 2.88 9.98 12.38
CA PRO A 26 3.92 10.56 13.23
C PRO A 26 4.89 11.43 12.45
N PRO A 27 5.55 12.38 13.10
CA PRO A 27 6.58 13.19 12.44
C PRO A 27 7.67 12.32 11.83
N ASN A 28 8.24 12.77 10.75
CA ASN A 28 9.34 12.10 10.05
C ASN A 28 8.95 10.76 9.42
N SER A 29 7.67 10.52 9.22
CA SER A 29 7.21 9.35 8.51
C SER A 29 7.53 9.48 7.02
N SER A 30 7.71 8.33 6.36
CA SER A 30 8.04 8.27 4.94
C SER A 30 6.91 7.63 4.15
N PHE A 31 6.85 7.94 2.87
CA PHE A 31 5.77 7.49 1.99
C PHE A 31 6.36 6.98 0.68
N PHE A 32 5.95 5.79 0.27
CA PHE A 32 6.40 5.17 -0.97
C PHE A 32 5.23 4.63 -1.77
N VAL A 33 5.38 4.59 -3.08
CA VAL A 33 4.46 3.88 -3.95
C VAL A 33 4.99 2.47 -4.16
N ILE A 34 4.11 1.48 -4.10
CA ILE A 34 4.42 0.10 -4.43
C ILE A 34 3.64 -0.27 -5.69
N LYS A 35 4.35 -0.76 -6.70
CA LYS A 35 3.72 -1.21 -7.94
C LYS A 35 3.79 -2.71 -8.00
N SER A 36 2.64 -3.34 -8.13
CA SER A 36 2.54 -4.79 -8.22
C SER A 36 2.30 -5.22 -9.66
N TYR A 37 2.85 -6.37 -10.06
CA TYR A 37 2.61 -6.92 -11.36
C TYR A 37 1.18 -7.41 -11.50
N SER A 38 0.55 -7.86 -10.43
CA SER A 38 -0.79 -8.45 -10.52
C SER A 38 -1.60 -8.20 -9.26
N LEU A 39 -2.91 -8.20 -9.43
CA LEU A 39 -3.83 -8.14 -8.30
C LEU A 39 -3.67 -9.36 -7.40
N GLN A 40 -3.37 -10.52 -8.01
CA GLN A 40 -3.20 -11.75 -7.25
C GLN A 40 -2.08 -11.63 -6.22
N HIS A 41 -0.98 -10.98 -6.55
CA HIS A 41 0.10 -10.75 -5.59
C HIS A 41 -0.36 -9.85 -4.44
N VAL A 42 -1.15 -8.82 -4.73
CA VAL A 42 -1.69 -7.95 -3.68
C VAL A 42 -2.63 -8.74 -2.76
N GLN A 43 -3.49 -9.59 -3.33
CA GLN A 43 -4.40 -10.42 -2.54
C GLN A 43 -3.62 -11.38 -1.63
N ARG A 44 -2.54 -11.96 -2.12
CA ARG A 44 -1.67 -12.81 -1.29
C ARG A 44 -0.99 -12.02 -0.19
N ALA A 45 -0.53 -10.81 -0.51
CA ALA A 45 0.07 -9.93 0.49
C ALA A 45 -0.95 -9.59 1.59
N TYR A 46 -2.20 -9.42 1.21
CA TYR A 46 -3.26 -9.17 2.19
C TYR A 46 -3.48 -10.39 3.08
N GLU A 47 -3.49 -11.58 2.51
CA GLU A 47 -3.71 -12.81 3.28
C GLU A 47 -2.56 -13.14 4.22
N HIS A 48 -1.34 -12.83 3.84
CA HIS A 48 -0.16 -13.23 4.59
C HIS A 48 0.55 -12.09 5.30
N ASN A 49 0.14 -10.84 5.08
CA ASN A 49 0.73 -9.65 5.70
C ASN A 49 2.22 -9.50 5.44
N ILE A 50 2.65 -9.85 4.24
CA ILE A 50 4.04 -9.64 3.81
C ILE A 50 4.05 -9.04 2.41
N TRP A 51 5.13 -8.40 2.09
CA TRP A 51 5.40 -7.92 0.73
C TRP A 51 6.86 -8.14 0.39
N SER A 52 7.12 -8.21 -0.90
CA SER A 52 8.48 -8.36 -1.41
C SER A 52 8.61 -7.49 -2.65
N SER A 53 9.59 -6.63 -2.66
CA SER A 53 9.94 -5.85 -3.84
C SER A 53 11.11 -6.51 -4.57
N THR A 54 11.61 -5.88 -5.61
CA THR A 54 12.86 -6.31 -6.24
C THR A 54 14.01 -6.11 -5.26
N HIS A 55 15.18 -6.66 -5.58
CA HIS A 55 16.34 -6.50 -4.71
C HIS A 55 16.64 -5.02 -4.43
N SER A 56 16.64 -4.18 -5.46
CA SER A 56 16.93 -2.76 -5.28
C SER A 56 15.81 -2.05 -4.51
N GLY A 57 14.55 -2.42 -4.74
CA GLY A 57 13.43 -1.86 -3.98
C GLY A 57 13.49 -2.25 -2.53
N ASN A 58 13.77 -3.51 -2.22
CA ASN A 58 13.92 -3.98 -0.85
C ASN A 58 15.05 -3.24 -0.13
N LYS A 59 16.16 -3.00 -0.83
CA LYS A 59 17.28 -2.27 -0.26
C LYS A 59 16.90 -0.84 0.11
N LYS A 60 16.13 -0.19 -0.75
CA LYS A 60 15.66 1.16 -0.51
C LYS A 60 14.72 1.21 0.69
N LEU A 61 13.79 0.27 0.77
CA LEU A 61 12.84 0.21 1.88
C LEU A 61 13.52 -0.16 3.19
N SER A 62 14.48 -1.06 3.15
CA SER A 62 15.26 -1.42 4.34
C SER A 62 16.02 -0.22 4.89
N ALA A 63 16.62 0.58 4.01
CA ALA A 63 17.33 1.78 4.43
C ALA A 63 16.37 2.77 5.11
N ALA A 64 15.19 2.95 4.55
CA ALA A 64 14.18 3.82 5.15
C ALA A 64 13.70 3.29 6.50
N TYR A 65 13.52 1.99 6.61
CA TYR A 65 13.08 1.37 7.86
C TYR A 65 14.12 1.56 8.96
N ASN A 66 15.39 1.37 8.62
CA ASN A 66 16.47 1.52 9.59
C ASN A 66 16.74 2.98 9.96
N ALA A 67 16.26 3.91 9.17
CA ALA A 67 16.39 5.34 9.47
C ALA A 67 15.24 5.86 10.34
N CYS A 68 14.21 5.06 10.61
CA CYS A 68 13.09 5.48 11.42
C CYS A 68 13.53 5.80 12.84
N ARG A 69 12.97 6.86 13.41
CA ARG A 69 13.27 7.32 14.76
C ARG A 69 11.96 7.78 15.41
N ASP A 70 11.92 7.66 16.74
CA ASP A 70 10.84 8.27 17.55
C ASP A 70 9.42 7.89 17.10
N GLY A 71 9.24 6.63 16.70
CA GLY A 71 7.91 6.15 16.32
C GLY A 71 7.47 6.52 14.92
N SER A 72 8.37 7.08 14.08
CA SER A 72 8.01 7.37 12.71
C SER A 72 7.64 6.08 11.96
N LYS A 73 6.80 6.23 10.93
CA LYS A 73 6.26 5.10 10.20
C LYS A 73 6.61 5.18 8.72
N ILE A 74 6.53 4.06 8.02
CA ILE A 74 6.67 4.02 6.59
C ILE A 74 5.35 3.55 6.01
N PHE A 75 4.74 4.41 5.19
CA PHE A 75 3.46 4.12 4.53
C PHE A 75 3.71 3.71 3.09
N LEU A 76 3.05 2.65 2.65
CA LEU A 76 3.18 2.11 1.30
C LEU A 76 1.84 2.15 0.61
N PHE A 77 1.78 2.85 -0.52
CA PHE A 77 0.56 2.97 -1.32
C PHE A 77 0.63 1.98 -2.49
N PHE A 78 -0.27 1.02 -2.50
CA PHE A 78 -0.26 -0.07 -3.48
C PHE A 78 -1.08 0.27 -4.73
N SER A 79 -0.49 -0.02 -5.88
CA SER A 79 -1.16 0.08 -7.17
C SER A 79 -0.73 -1.09 -8.05
N VAL A 80 -1.69 -1.72 -8.72
CA VAL A 80 -1.40 -2.79 -9.68
C VAL A 80 -1.11 -2.16 -11.03
N ASN A 81 -0.04 -2.58 -11.69
CA ASN A 81 0.34 -2.05 -12.99
C ASN A 81 -0.82 -2.18 -13.99
N GLY A 82 -1.13 -1.10 -14.68
CA GLY A 82 -2.18 -1.09 -15.68
C GLY A 82 -3.60 -1.03 -15.14
N SER A 83 -3.78 -1.00 -13.83
CA SER A 83 -5.12 -1.01 -13.25
C SER A 83 -5.84 0.35 -13.30
N GLY A 84 -5.09 1.43 -13.43
CA GLY A 84 -5.67 2.78 -13.41
C GLY A 84 -6.10 3.25 -12.03
N ARG A 85 -5.65 2.60 -10.98
CA ARG A 85 -6.07 2.92 -9.60
C ARG A 85 -5.03 2.51 -8.57
N PHE A 86 -5.14 3.10 -7.38
CA PHE A 86 -4.49 2.60 -6.18
C PHE A 86 -5.50 1.71 -5.47
N CYS A 87 -5.04 0.74 -4.70
CA CYS A 87 -5.95 -0.23 -4.09
C CYS A 87 -5.79 -0.40 -2.58
N GLY A 88 -4.82 0.24 -1.98
CA GLY A 88 -4.68 0.14 -0.53
C GLY A 88 -3.43 0.83 -0.01
N VAL A 89 -3.38 0.98 1.30
CA VAL A 89 -2.23 1.53 1.99
C VAL A 89 -1.86 0.64 3.16
N THR A 90 -0.58 0.41 3.33
CA THR A 90 -0.04 -0.37 4.44
C THR A 90 1.02 0.42 5.18
N GLU A 91 1.38 -0.08 6.35
CA GLU A 91 2.55 0.34 7.09
C GLU A 91 3.58 -0.78 7.00
N MET A 92 4.86 -0.46 6.73
CA MET A 92 5.94 -1.43 6.79
C MET A 92 6.32 -1.62 8.25
N VAL A 93 6.17 -2.84 8.77
CA VAL A 93 6.34 -3.09 10.21
C VAL A 93 7.49 -4.02 10.56
N SER A 94 8.33 -4.36 9.61
CA SER A 94 9.59 -5.06 9.87
C SER A 94 10.61 -4.70 8.81
N ASP A 95 11.87 -4.93 9.12
CA ASP A 95 12.91 -4.83 8.10
C ASP A 95 12.78 -6.00 7.13
N VAL A 96 13.44 -5.88 6.00
CA VAL A 96 13.51 -6.93 4.99
C VAL A 96 14.31 -8.10 5.57
N SER A 97 13.82 -9.31 5.36
CA SER A 97 14.43 -10.53 5.90
C SER A 97 14.33 -11.67 4.90
N LYS A 98 15.31 -12.55 4.91
CA LYS A 98 15.26 -13.78 4.13
C LYS A 98 14.52 -14.87 4.87
N ASP A 99 14.17 -14.66 6.11
CA ASP A 99 13.54 -15.68 6.95
C ASP A 99 12.03 -15.77 6.76
N LEU A 100 11.42 -14.83 6.08
CA LEU A 100 9.99 -14.87 5.83
C LEU A 100 9.70 -15.80 4.65
N ASP A 101 8.56 -16.50 4.73
CA ASP A 101 8.18 -17.44 3.70
C ASP A 101 7.72 -16.72 2.44
N THR A 102 8.54 -16.80 1.39
CA THR A 102 8.22 -16.18 0.11
C THR A 102 7.61 -17.18 -0.88
N SER A 103 7.27 -18.38 -0.44
CA SER A 103 6.64 -19.38 -1.31
C SER A 103 5.25 -18.97 -1.78
N ILE A 104 4.68 -17.94 -1.18
CA ILE A 104 3.40 -17.38 -1.64
C ILE A 104 3.54 -16.72 -3.01
N TRP A 105 4.77 -16.38 -3.44
CA TRP A 105 5.00 -15.80 -4.75
C TRP A 105 5.30 -16.91 -5.75
N ASP A 106 4.83 -16.76 -6.95
CA ASP A 106 5.03 -17.78 -7.98
C ASP A 106 6.47 -17.91 -8.44
N ASN A 107 7.28 -16.88 -8.26
CA ASN A 107 8.67 -16.89 -8.68
C ASN A 107 9.57 -16.52 -7.52
N ASN A 108 9.94 -17.50 -6.70
CA ASN A 108 10.73 -17.26 -5.51
C ASN A 108 12.13 -16.75 -5.80
N SER A 109 12.71 -17.05 -6.93
CA SER A 109 14.08 -16.63 -7.23
C SER A 109 14.17 -15.11 -7.40
N LYS A 110 13.06 -14.46 -7.77
CA LYS A 110 13.03 -13.03 -7.96
C LYS A 110 12.73 -12.30 -6.65
N TYR A 111 12.01 -12.92 -5.75
CA TYR A 111 11.57 -12.30 -4.51
C TYR A 111 12.01 -13.14 -3.31
N GLY A 112 13.33 -13.23 -3.13
CA GLY A 112 13.89 -14.09 -2.10
C GLY A 112 13.83 -13.51 -0.69
N SER A 113 13.53 -12.22 -0.55
CA SER A 113 13.41 -11.55 0.74
C SER A 113 12.10 -10.81 0.80
N ALA A 114 11.57 -10.68 2.00
CA ALA A 114 10.27 -10.02 2.23
C ALA A 114 10.29 -9.23 3.53
N PHE A 115 9.26 -8.47 3.76
CA PHE A 115 9.08 -7.72 5.01
C PHE A 115 7.62 -7.77 5.40
N LYS A 116 7.36 -7.55 6.66
CA LYS A 116 5.99 -7.57 7.19
C LYS A 116 5.32 -6.24 6.96
N ILE A 117 4.03 -6.30 6.65
CA ILE A 117 3.20 -5.12 6.45
C ILE A 117 1.94 -5.24 7.31
N LYS A 118 1.36 -4.08 7.61
CA LYS A 118 0.09 -3.99 8.28
C LYS A 118 -0.85 -3.19 7.40
N TRP A 119 -1.96 -3.78 6.99
CA TRP A 119 -2.93 -3.07 6.14
C TRP A 119 -3.67 -2.02 6.97
N LEU A 120 -3.72 -0.81 6.45
CA LEU A 120 -4.39 0.31 7.11
C LEU A 120 -5.69 0.67 6.41
N CYS A 121 -5.75 0.52 5.10
CA CYS A 121 -6.94 0.81 4.33
C CYS A 121 -6.93 0.00 3.04
N VAL A 122 -8.03 -0.64 2.71
CA VAL A 122 -8.20 -1.35 1.45
C VAL A 122 -9.35 -0.70 0.73
N ARG A 123 -9.04 -0.04 -0.39
CA ARG A 123 -10.02 0.77 -1.09
C ARG A 123 -9.47 1.14 -2.45
N ASP A 124 -10.29 1.05 -3.48
CA ASP A 124 -9.88 1.46 -4.81
C ASP A 124 -10.01 2.97 -4.96
N ILE A 125 -8.94 3.61 -5.34
CA ILE A 125 -8.93 5.04 -5.64
C ILE A 125 -8.50 5.21 -7.08
N ASP A 126 -9.41 5.70 -7.92
CA ASP A 126 -9.15 5.92 -9.33
C ASP A 126 -8.01 6.93 -9.49
N ASN A 127 -7.17 6.72 -10.48
CA ASN A 127 -6.04 7.62 -10.74
C ASN A 127 -6.48 9.08 -10.94
N ARG A 128 -7.70 9.32 -11.42
CA ARG A 128 -8.22 10.69 -11.55
C ARG A 128 -8.17 11.46 -10.24
N MET A 129 -8.30 10.76 -9.12
CA MET A 129 -8.32 11.40 -7.81
C MET A 129 -6.92 11.78 -7.34
N MET A 130 -5.89 11.25 -7.97
CA MET A 130 -4.51 11.42 -7.53
C MET A 130 -3.63 12.19 -8.52
N ARG A 131 -4.09 12.42 -9.75
CA ARG A 131 -3.25 13.00 -10.81
C ARG A 131 -2.72 14.39 -10.53
N HIS A 132 -3.38 15.13 -9.67
CA HIS A 132 -2.93 16.48 -9.33
C HIS A 132 -1.72 16.47 -8.38
N LEU A 133 -1.37 15.31 -7.83
CA LEU A 133 -0.25 15.20 -6.91
C LEU A 133 1.02 14.90 -7.71
N ILE A 134 1.96 15.82 -7.67
CA ILE A 134 3.16 15.80 -8.50
C ILE A 134 4.36 15.36 -7.68
N VAL A 135 5.19 14.52 -8.29
CA VAL A 135 6.40 13.99 -7.65
C VAL A 135 7.64 14.60 -8.33
N PRO A 136 8.24 15.63 -7.71
CA PRO A 136 9.39 16.30 -8.34
C PRO A 136 10.54 15.36 -8.67
N ASP A 137 10.83 14.40 -7.78
CA ASP A 137 11.93 13.46 -8.00
C ASP A 137 11.64 12.45 -9.11
N ASN A 138 10.45 12.42 -9.66
CA ASN A 138 10.11 11.58 -10.80
C ASN A 138 9.78 12.47 -12.00
N GLN A 139 10.65 13.41 -12.30
CA GLN A 139 10.53 14.31 -13.46
C GLN A 139 9.25 15.14 -13.44
N ASN A 140 8.77 15.51 -12.25
CA ASN A 140 7.54 16.27 -12.07
C ASN A 140 6.31 15.59 -12.68
N LYS A 141 6.32 14.26 -12.70
CA LYS A 141 5.15 13.51 -13.18
C LYS A 141 4.14 13.32 -12.06
N PRO A 142 2.87 13.10 -12.40
CA PRO A 142 1.87 12.77 -11.39
C PRO A 142 2.25 11.50 -10.61
N VAL A 143 1.79 11.41 -9.39
CA VAL A 143 2.06 10.24 -8.54
C VAL A 143 1.56 8.95 -9.20
N THR A 144 0.56 9.04 -10.05
CA THR A 144 0.02 7.89 -10.78
C THR A 144 1.00 7.31 -11.79
N ASN A 145 2.08 8.04 -12.12
CA ASN A 145 3.13 7.56 -13.00
C ASN A 145 4.38 7.10 -12.22
N SER A 146 4.25 6.87 -10.94
CA SER A 146 5.38 6.44 -10.11
C SER A 146 5.85 5.05 -10.47
N ARG A 147 7.13 4.81 -10.24
CA ARG A 147 7.71 3.47 -10.36
C ARG A 147 7.62 2.77 -9.01
N ASP A 148 7.88 1.47 -9.00
CA ASP A 148 7.89 0.73 -7.76
C ASP A 148 8.92 1.32 -6.79
N THR A 149 8.55 1.41 -5.55
CA THR A 149 9.32 2.00 -4.44
C THR A 149 9.70 3.47 -4.64
N GLN A 150 8.85 4.22 -5.34
CA GLN A 150 9.05 5.66 -5.48
C GLN A 150 8.86 6.34 -4.14
N LEU A 151 9.89 7.05 -3.69
CA LEU A 151 9.78 7.89 -2.50
C LEU A 151 8.96 9.13 -2.84
N LEU A 152 8.01 9.47 -1.98
CA LEU A 152 7.12 10.60 -2.19
C LEU A 152 7.45 11.77 -1.27
N PRO A 153 7.24 13.01 -1.71
CA PRO A 153 7.25 14.15 -0.79
C PRO A 153 6.21 13.95 0.31
N LYS A 154 6.49 14.45 1.48
CA LYS A 154 5.61 14.31 2.63
C LYS A 154 4.20 14.83 2.33
N GLU A 155 4.09 15.99 1.71
CA GLU A 155 2.80 16.57 1.44
C GLU A 155 1.99 15.75 0.44
N VAL A 156 2.64 15.08 -0.50
CA VAL A 156 1.96 14.16 -1.43
C VAL A 156 1.44 12.95 -0.67
N GLY A 157 2.26 12.38 0.20
CA GLY A 157 1.85 11.23 1.01
C GLY A 157 0.67 11.54 1.92
N ILE A 158 0.71 12.69 2.59
CA ILE A 158 -0.38 13.12 3.46
C ILE A 158 -1.66 13.33 2.66
N SER A 159 -1.56 13.96 1.49
CA SER A 159 -2.73 14.17 0.64
C SER A 159 -3.34 12.85 0.19
N MET A 160 -2.50 11.88 -0.15
CA MET A 160 -2.99 10.55 -0.53
C MET A 160 -3.70 9.85 0.62
N LEU A 161 -3.15 9.92 1.84
CA LEU A 161 -3.82 9.35 3.00
C LEU A 161 -5.18 10.00 3.23
N ASN A 162 -5.26 11.32 3.06
CA ASN A 162 -6.53 12.03 3.20
C ASN A 162 -7.55 11.57 2.16
N ILE A 163 -7.11 11.33 0.93
CA ILE A 163 -8.00 10.83 -0.12
C ILE A 163 -8.48 9.41 0.23
N PHE A 164 -7.59 8.54 0.69
CA PHE A 164 -7.98 7.19 1.10
C PHE A 164 -8.97 7.21 2.26
N GLN A 165 -8.93 8.20 3.12
CA GLN A 165 -9.82 8.30 4.26
C GLN A 165 -11.07 9.14 4.00
N SER A 166 -11.21 9.69 2.79
CA SER A 166 -12.35 10.53 2.47
C SER A 166 -13.66 9.79 2.56
N LYS A 167 -14.67 10.40 3.11
CA LYS A 167 -16.01 9.83 3.21
C LYS A 167 -16.94 10.36 2.13
N HIS A 168 -16.43 11.18 1.22
CA HIS A 168 -17.29 11.84 0.24
C HIS A 168 -17.72 10.94 -0.91
N PHE A 169 -17.16 9.77 -1.05
CA PHE A 169 -17.51 8.87 -2.15
C PHE A 169 -17.34 7.41 -1.70
N LYS A 170 -18.09 6.54 -2.38
CA LYS A 170 -17.95 5.11 -2.17
C LYS A 170 -17.14 4.54 -3.31
N THR A 171 -16.50 3.42 -3.07
CA THR A 171 -15.70 2.77 -4.08
C THR A 171 -15.59 1.28 -3.75
N SER A 172 -15.17 0.50 -4.71
CA SER A 172 -14.93 -0.92 -4.54
C SER A 172 -13.63 -1.19 -3.81
N THR A 173 -13.39 -2.43 -3.50
CA THR A 173 -12.10 -2.90 -2.97
C THR A 173 -11.75 -4.22 -3.64
N PHE A 174 -10.48 -4.62 -3.59
CA PHE A 174 -10.07 -5.92 -4.12
C PHE A 174 -10.56 -7.08 -3.26
N LEU A 175 -11.20 -6.79 -2.13
CA LEU A 175 -11.81 -7.81 -1.28
C LEU A 175 -13.26 -8.10 -1.66
N ASP A 176 -13.85 -7.30 -2.54
CA ASP A 176 -15.22 -7.51 -2.95
C ASP A 176 -15.31 -8.76 -3.83
N PRO A 177 -16.40 -9.52 -3.78
CA PRO A 177 -16.57 -10.66 -4.67
C PRO A 177 -16.56 -10.22 -6.12
N GLU A 178 -16.05 -11.08 -7.00
CA GLU A 178 -16.13 -10.79 -8.42
C GLU A 178 -17.59 -10.80 -8.86
N ASP A 179 -17.94 -9.85 -9.74
CA ASP A 179 -19.26 -9.80 -10.30
C ASP A 179 -19.31 -10.81 -11.45
N PRO A 180 -20.15 -11.85 -11.37
CA PRO A 180 -20.23 -12.83 -12.43
C PRO A 180 -20.62 -12.23 -13.79
N ASP A 181 -21.28 -11.09 -13.80
CA ASP A 181 -21.69 -10.45 -15.04
C ASP A 181 -20.55 -9.70 -15.74
N GLU A 182 -19.48 -9.41 -15.03
CA GLU A 182 -18.33 -8.74 -15.65
C GLU A 182 -17.51 -9.64 -16.54
N ASN A 183 -17.65 -10.93 -16.39
CA ASN A 183 -16.88 -11.90 -17.16
C ASN A 183 -17.69 -12.54 -18.28
N GLY A 184 -18.84 -12.02 -18.54
CA GLY A 184 -19.75 -12.57 -19.54
C GLY A 184 -19.42 -12.18 -20.97
#